data_9b79aa48dd8ad785d953f7e69f7e480d
#
_entry.id   9b79aa48dd8ad785d953f7e69f7e480d
#
_cell.length_a   1.000
_cell.length_b   1.000
_cell.length_c   1.000
_cell.angle_alpha   90.00
_cell.angle_beta   90.00
_cell.angle_gamma   90.00
#
_symmetry.space_group_name_H-M   'P 1'
#
loop_
_entity.id
_entity.type
_entity.pdbx_description
1 polymer ?
#
loop_
_entity_poly.entity_id
_entity_poly.type
_entity_poly.pdbx_seq_one_letter_code
_entity_poly.pdbx_strand_id
1 'polypeptide(L)'
;MVDCGEKWGINMFIGEYHHTIDEKGRIIIPSKFRDGLGDVFVVTRGIENCLFVYSLNNWNEICDKLNLLPFTKKDARNFIRFFMSGATTVELDKQGRINITSPLISYAGLKKDCVIIGTGDRLEIWSLEAWEDFFNSTKDNMSDIAENIFNESVSI
;
A
#
# COMPACT_ATOMS: atom_id res chain seq x y z
N MET A 1 -17.32 -15.59 16.03
CA MET A 1 -16.14 -14.71 16.17
C MET A 1 -15.11 -15.10 15.14
N VAL A 2 -14.70 -14.14 14.35
CA VAL A 2 -13.56 -14.38 13.48
C VAL A 2 -12.37 -14.56 14.42
N ASP A 3 -11.78 -15.72 14.43
CA ASP A 3 -10.62 -15.91 15.28
C ASP A 3 -9.43 -15.10 14.74
N CYS A 4 -8.54 -14.75 15.63
CA CYS A 4 -7.37 -13.96 15.29
C CYS A 4 -6.47 -14.66 14.27
N GLY A 5 -6.44 -15.99 14.30
CA GLY A 5 -5.62 -16.77 13.38
C GLY A 5 -6.09 -16.65 11.95
N GLU A 6 -7.39 -16.75 11.73
CA GLU A 6 -7.99 -16.62 10.41
C GLU A 6 -7.77 -15.21 9.85
N LYS A 7 -8.08 -14.21 10.65
CA LYS A 7 -7.90 -12.81 10.26
C LYS A 7 -6.43 -12.49 9.99
N TRP A 8 -5.54 -12.94 10.87
CA TRP A 8 -4.12 -12.67 10.75
C TRP A 8 -3.48 -13.44 9.59
N GLY A 9 -3.95 -14.64 9.30
CA GLY A 9 -3.40 -15.46 8.23
C GLY A 9 -3.76 -14.98 6.84
N ILE A 10 -4.93 -14.37 6.66
CA ILE A 10 -5.48 -14.04 5.34
C ILE A 10 -5.51 -12.54 5.09
N ASN A 11 -5.98 -11.74 6.06
CA ASN A 11 -6.30 -10.34 5.86
C ASN A 11 -5.26 -9.36 6.41
N MET A 12 -4.21 -9.87 7.06
CA MET A 12 -3.19 -9.02 7.65
C MET A 12 -1.89 -9.16 6.88
N PHE A 13 -1.45 -8.06 6.29
CA PHE A 13 -0.17 -8.01 5.60
C PHE A 13 0.88 -7.41 6.52
N ILE A 14 1.96 -8.13 6.72
CA ILE A 14 3.07 -7.67 7.57
C ILE A 14 4.40 -8.06 6.93
N GLY A 15 5.43 -7.31 7.24
CA GLY A 15 6.80 -7.63 6.84
C GLY A 15 7.31 -6.72 5.74
N GLU A 16 8.58 -6.88 5.46
CA GLU A 16 9.32 -6.10 4.48
C GLU A 16 10.05 -7.03 3.54
N TYR A 17 9.89 -6.82 2.23
CA TYR A 17 10.47 -7.65 1.19
C TYR A 17 11.11 -6.78 0.12
N HIS A 18 12.25 -7.21 -0.39
CA HIS A 18 13.00 -6.49 -1.40
C HIS A 18 12.94 -7.25 -2.71
N HIS A 19 12.45 -6.61 -3.76
CA HIS A 19 12.37 -7.17 -5.10
C HIS A 19 12.73 -6.11 -6.14
N THR A 20 13.08 -6.57 -7.32
CA THR A 20 13.39 -5.64 -8.43
C THR A 20 12.18 -5.52 -9.35
N ILE A 21 12.02 -4.34 -9.94
CA ILE A 21 11.08 -4.14 -11.03
C ILE A 21 11.86 -4.17 -12.34
N ASP A 22 11.33 -4.87 -13.36
CA ASP A 22 12.03 -4.97 -14.63
C ASP A 22 11.68 -3.80 -15.57
N GLU A 23 12.31 -3.77 -16.73
CA GLU A 23 12.13 -2.70 -17.71
C GLU A 23 10.71 -2.58 -18.23
N LYS A 24 9.94 -3.65 -18.14
CA LYS A 24 8.54 -3.68 -18.58
C LYS A 24 7.55 -3.32 -17.47
N GLY A 25 8.07 -2.95 -16.29
CA GLY A 25 7.23 -2.59 -15.15
C GLY A 25 6.68 -3.78 -14.38
N ARG A 26 7.30 -4.95 -14.49
CA ARG A 26 6.86 -6.15 -13.79
C ARG A 26 7.63 -6.33 -12.50
N ILE A 27 6.91 -6.60 -11.43
CA ILE A 27 7.49 -6.84 -10.10
C ILE A 27 6.82 -8.07 -9.49
N ILE A 28 7.61 -8.88 -8.79
CA ILE A 28 7.10 -10.05 -8.10
C ILE A 28 6.41 -9.61 -6.81
N ILE A 29 5.22 -10.13 -6.57
CA ILE A 29 4.55 -9.99 -5.28
C ILE A 29 5.04 -11.14 -4.40
N PRO A 30 5.53 -10.85 -3.19
CA PRO A 30 5.97 -11.90 -2.28
C PRO A 30 4.90 -12.97 -2.10
N SER A 31 5.30 -14.23 -2.15
CA SER A 31 4.36 -15.36 -2.10
C SER A 31 3.48 -15.33 -0.85
N LYS A 32 4.01 -14.80 0.25
CA LYS A 32 3.28 -14.64 1.51
C LYS A 32 2.04 -13.77 1.39
N PHE A 33 2.02 -12.84 0.44
CA PHE A 33 0.92 -11.88 0.29
C PHE A 33 -0.10 -12.30 -0.77
N ARG A 34 0.23 -13.29 -1.60
CA ARG A 34 -0.61 -13.63 -2.75
C ARG A 34 -1.99 -14.15 -2.36
N ASP A 35 -2.05 -15.00 -1.34
CA ASP A 35 -3.33 -15.55 -0.88
C ASP A 35 -4.27 -14.46 -0.36
N GLY A 36 -3.71 -13.51 0.40
CA GLY A 36 -4.52 -12.42 0.94
C GLY A 36 -4.95 -11.42 -0.12
N LEU A 37 -4.16 -11.24 -1.17
CA LEU A 37 -4.51 -10.33 -2.28
C LEU A 37 -5.50 -10.94 -3.26
N GLY A 38 -5.39 -12.24 -3.50
CA GLY A 38 -6.12 -12.89 -4.57
C GLY A 38 -5.42 -12.72 -5.91
N ASP A 39 -6.02 -13.24 -6.98
CA ASP A 39 -5.43 -13.19 -8.32
C ASP A 39 -5.56 -11.82 -8.97
N VAL A 40 -6.59 -11.07 -8.61
CA VAL A 40 -6.86 -9.72 -9.13
C VAL A 40 -6.99 -8.78 -7.96
N PHE A 41 -6.30 -7.68 -8.01
CA PHE A 41 -6.32 -6.70 -6.94
C PHE A 41 -6.04 -5.30 -7.51
N VAL A 42 -5.94 -4.30 -6.65
CA VAL A 42 -5.87 -2.90 -7.07
C VAL A 42 -4.57 -2.26 -6.61
N VAL A 43 -3.95 -1.51 -7.50
CA VAL A 43 -2.79 -0.67 -7.19
C VAL A 43 -3.18 0.78 -7.45
N THR A 44 -2.82 1.67 -6.54
CA THR A 44 -3.08 3.10 -6.70
C THR A 44 -1.96 3.92 -6.08
N ARG A 45 -2.04 5.24 -6.24
CA ARG A 45 -1.10 6.17 -5.60
C ARG A 45 -1.24 6.11 -4.10
N GLY A 46 -0.13 5.97 -3.41
CA GLY A 46 -0.09 6.15 -1.97
C GLY A 46 0.10 7.61 -1.61
N ILE A 47 0.11 7.90 -0.33
CA ILE A 47 0.17 9.29 0.12
C ILE A 47 1.59 9.85 0.09
N GLU A 48 2.60 9.03 0.31
CA GLU A 48 3.98 9.50 0.49
C GLU A 48 4.91 9.10 -0.65
N ASN A 49 4.45 9.28 -1.89
CA ASN A 49 5.20 8.90 -3.09
C ASN A 49 5.53 7.40 -3.13
N CYS A 50 4.59 6.61 -2.68
CA CYS A 50 4.62 5.16 -2.78
C CYS A 50 3.34 4.69 -3.44
N LEU A 51 3.23 3.40 -3.69
CA LEU A 51 2.01 2.80 -4.21
C LEU A 51 1.31 2.03 -3.10
N PHE A 52 -0.01 2.12 -3.06
CA PHE A 52 -0.83 1.29 -2.19
C PHE A 52 -1.41 0.13 -3.00
N VAL A 53 -1.42 -1.05 -2.40
CA VAL A 53 -1.95 -2.27 -3.02
C VAL A 53 -3.02 -2.85 -2.09
N TYR A 54 -4.22 -3.03 -2.65
CA TYR A 54 -5.38 -3.51 -1.89
C TYR A 54 -5.96 -4.75 -2.54
N SER A 55 -6.36 -5.74 -1.72
CA SER A 55 -7.25 -6.78 -2.21
C SER A 55 -8.58 -6.14 -2.65
N LEU A 56 -9.36 -6.85 -3.45
CA LEU A 56 -10.66 -6.30 -3.87
C LEU A 56 -11.57 -6.00 -2.69
N ASN A 57 -11.56 -6.85 -1.68
CA ASN A 57 -12.36 -6.61 -0.46
C ASN A 57 -11.93 -5.35 0.28
N ASN A 58 -10.63 -5.18 0.47
CA ASN A 58 -10.11 -4.00 1.16
C ASN A 58 -10.28 -2.74 0.33
N TRP A 59 -10.17 -2.86 -0.98
CA TRP A 59 -10.45 -1.75 -1.89
C TRP A 59 -11.88 -1.27 -1.77
N ASN A 60 -12.84 -2.21 -1.74
CA ASN A 60 -14.24 -1.86 -1.57
C ASN A 60 -14.49 -1.16 -0.24
N GLU A 61 -13.85 -1.61 0.83
CA GLU A 61 -13.97 -0.98 2.14
C GLU A 61 -13.44 0.46 2.12
N ILE A 62 -12.31 0.71 1.51
CA ILE A 62 -11.77 2.07 1.44
C ILE A 62 -12.63 2.96 0.54
N CYS A 63 -13.17 2.42 -0.55
CA CYS A 63 -14.10 3.16 -1.40
C CYS A 63 -15.36 3.57 -0.66
N ASP A 64 -15.90 2.69 0.17
CA ASP A 64 -17.05 3.01 1.00
C ASP A 64 -16.76 4.17 1.95
N LYS A 65 -15.58 4.17 2.55
CA LYS A 65 -15.16 5.27 3.42
C LYS A 65 -15.00 6.58 2.64
N LEU A 66 -14.44 6.52 1.44
CA LEU A 66 -14.28 7.70 0.61
C LEU A 66 -15.63 8.29 0.18
N ASN A 67 -16.62 7.42 -0.07
CA ASN A 67 -17.96 7.87 -0.42
C ASN A 67 -18.67 8.62 0.71
N LEU A 68 -18.21 8.46 1.95
CA LEU A 68 -18.76 9.20 3.08
C LEU A 68 -18.15 10.58 3.25
N LEU A 69 -17.09 10.89 2.52
CA LEU A 69 -16.48 12.21 2.61
C LEU A 69 -17.39 13.27 2.00
N PRO A 70 -17.43 14.48 2.58
CA PRO A 70 -18.32 15.54 2.08
C PRO A 70 -17.81 16.07 0.75
N PHE A 71 -18.54 15.79 -0.34
CA PHE A 71 -18.15 16.26 -1.68
C PHE A 71 -18.12 17.78 -1.80
N THR A 72 -18.73 18.49 -0.86
CA THR A 72 -18.70 19.96 -0.80
C THR A 72 -17.35 20.51 -0.36
N LYS A 73 -16.52 19.69 0.24
CA LYS A 73 -15.18 20.09 0.67
C LYS A 73 -14.17 19.89 -0.47
N LYS A 74 -13.41 20.93 -0.77
CA LYS A 74 -12.42 20.89 -1.84
C LYS A 74 -11.35 19.81 -1.59
N ASP A 75 -10.87 19.71 -0.35
CA ASP A 75 -9.85 18.72 0.00
C ASP A 75 -10.35 17.30 -0.21
N ALA A 76 -11.61 17.03 0.15
CA ALA A 76 -12.20 15.71 -0.06
C ALA A 76 -12.26 15.39 -1.56
N ARG A 77 -12.74 16.33 -2.37
CA ARG A 77 -12.79 16.14 -3.83
C ARG A 77 -11.40 15.90 -4.42
N ASN A 78 -10.43 16.67 -3.99
CA ASN A 78 -9.06 16.56 -4.51
C ASN A 78 -8.42 15.24 -4.12
N PHE A 79 -8.63 14.78 -2.90
CA PHE A 79 -8.12 13.49 -2.48
C PHE A 79 -8.75 12.35 -3.27
N ILE A 80 -10.07 12.38 -3.44
CA ILE A 80 -10.77 11.35 -4.22
C ILE A 80 -10.26 11.33 -5.66
N ARG A 81 -10.12 12.48 -6.29
CA ARG A 81 -9.57 12.59 -7.65
C ARG A 81 -8.18 11.97 -7.75
N PHE A 82 -7.32 12.31 -6.82
CA PHE A 82 -5.94 11.83 -6.78
C PHE A 82 -5.89 10.31 -6.59
N PHE A 83 -6.64 9.82 -5.63
CA PHE A 83 -6.61 8.41 -5.24
C PHE A 83 -7.28 7.51 -6.28
N MET A 84 -8.47 7.90 -6.72
CA MET A 84 -9.25 7.08 -7.64
C MET A 84 -8.71 7.10 -9.07
N SER A 85 -8.20 8.26 -9.52
CA SER A 85 -7.68 8.35 -10.89
C SER A 85 -6.38 7.56 -11.08
N GLY A 86 -5.65 7.30 -10.02
CA GLY A 86 -4.44 6.49 -10.08
C GLY A 86 -4.69 5.00 -10.01
N ALA A 87 -5.90 4.60 -9.63
CA ALA A 87 -6.20 3.20 -9.36
C ALA A 87 -6.29 2.38 -10.66
N THR A 88 -5.72 1.19 -10.62
CA THR A 88 -5.84 0.23 -11.71
C THR A 88 -5.92 -1.17 -11.12
N THR A 89 -6.68 -2.03 -11.79
CA THR A 89 -6.68 -3.46 -11.42
C THR A 89 -5.47 -4.12 -12.07
N VAL A 90 -4.87 -5.03 -11.34
CA VAL A 90 -3.75 -5.83 -11.82
C VAL A 90 -4.05 -7.30 -11.58
N GLU A 91 -3.40 -8.14 -12.35
CA GLU A 91 -3.59 -9.59 -12.27
C GLU A 91 -2.23 -10.25 -12.13
N LEU A 92 -2.12 -11.22 -11.23
CA LEU A 92 -0.89 -11.99 -11.07
C LEU A 92 -0.67 -12.86 -12.31
N ASP A 93 0.55 -12.83 -12.85
CA ASP A 93 0.93 -13.76 -13.90
C ASP A 93 1.35 -15.10 -13.28
N LYS A 94 1.73 -16.05 -14.12
CA LYS A 94 2.12 -17.40 -13.68
C LYS A 94 3.35 -17.41 -12.77
N GLN A 95 4.15 -16.36 -12.84
CA GLN A 95 5.36 -16.22 -12.03
C GLN A 95 5.13 -15.38 -10.78
N GLY A 96 3.89 -14.99 -10.52
CA GLY A 96 3.55 -14.18 -9.35
C GLY A 96 3.93 -12.71 -9.48
N ARG A 97 4.00 -12.21 -10.71
CA ARG A 97 4.32 -10.81 -10.99
C ARG A 97 3.07 -10.03 -11.38
N ILE A 98 3.13 -8.73 -11.14
CA ILE A 98 2.15 -7.79 -11.67
C ILE A 98 2.86 -6.80 -12.57
N ASN A 99 2.11 -6.17 -13.46
CA ASN A 99 2.61 -5.11 -14.33
C ASN A 99 2.12 -3.76 -13.80
N ILE A 100 3.06 -2.93 -13.39
CA ILE A 100 2.76 -1.59 -12.90
C ILE A 100 2.83 -0.61 -14.06
N THR A 101 1.83 0.26 -14.18
CA THR A 101 1.75 1.23 -15.27
C THR A 101 2.82 2.31 -15.14
N SER A 102 3.21 2.90 -16.27
CA SER A 102 4.21 3.97 -16.30
C SER A 102 3.85 5.16 -15.38
N PRO A 103 2.61 5.65 -15.36
CA PRO A 103 2.28 6.74 -14.45
C PRO A 103 2.49 6.41 -12.98
N LEU A 104 2.19 5.19 -12.57
CA LEU A 104 2.41 4.77 -11.18
C LEU A 104 3.90 4.61 -10.87
N ILE A 105 4.66 4.04 -11.79
CA ILE A 105 6.12 3.93 -11.67
C ILE A 105 6.73 5.31 -11.48
N SER A 106 6.33 6.25 -12.32
CA SER A 106 6.81 7.63 -12.26
C SER A 106 6.44 8.31 -10.94
N TYR A 107 5.20 8.15 -10.52
CA TYR A 107 4.73 8.76 -9.27
C TYR A 107 5.54 8.29 -8.07
N ALA A 108 5.78 7.00 -7.96
CA ALA A 108 6.50 6.41 -6.82
C ALA A 108 8.03 6.45 -7.01
N GLY A 109 8.50 6.92 -8.16
CA GLY A 109 9.93 7.00 -8.43
C GLY A 109 10.60 5.63 -8.47
N LEU A 110 9.88 4.60 -8.91
CA LEU A 110 10.43 3.25 -8.95
C LEU A 110 11.49 3.15 -10.03
N LYS A 111 12.66 2.64 -9.67
CA LYS A 111 13.74 2.42 -10.62
C LYS A 111 13.97 0.92 -10.77
N LYS A 112 14.95 0.38 -10.10
CA LYS A 112 15.23 -1.06 -10.17
C LYS A 112 14.87 -1.74 -8.87
N ASP A 113 15.47 -1.27 -7.78
CA ASP A 113 15.28 -1.90 -6.47
C ASP A 113 14.07 -1.30 -5.78
N CYS A 114 13.17 -2.16 -5.33
CA CYS A 114 11.92 -1.78 -4.69
C CYS A 114 11.78 -2.49 -3.35
N VAL A 115 10.98 -1.89 -2.49
CA VAL A 115 10.63 -2.47 -1.20
C VAL A 115 9.12 -2.62 -1.14
N ILE A 116 8.67 -3.80 -0.78
CA ILE A 116 7.24 -4.10 -0.60
C ILE A 116 7.01 -4.37 0.88
N ILE A 117 6.15 -3.58 1.50
CA ILE A 117 5.85 -3.75 2.92
C ILE A 117 4.37 -4.03 3.13
N GLY A 118 4.07 -4.78 4.19
CA GLY A 118 2.70 -4.97 4.64
C GLY A 118 2.40 -4.01 5.77
N THR A 119 1.28 -3.30 5.67
CA THR A 119 0.86 -2.32 6.67
C THR A 119 -0.51 -2.66 7.26
N GLY A 120 -0.83 -3.93 7.36
CA GLY A 120 -2.08 -4.41 7.92
C GLY A 120 -3.10 -4.70 6.83
N ASP A 121 -3.86 -3.71 6.42
CA ASP A 121 -4.93 -3.87 5.43
C ASP A 121 -4.49 -3.67 3.98
N ARG A 122 -3.22 -3.33 3.76
CA ARG A 122 -2.70 -3.11 2.42
C ARG A 122 -1.21 -3.39 2.35
N LEU A 123 -0.71 -3.43 1.12
CA LEU A 123 0.72 -3.37 0.88
C LEU A 123 1.10 -1.98 0.41
N GLU A 124 2.37 -1.63 0.59
CA GLU A 124 2.96 -0.45 -0.02
C GLU A 124 4.17 -0.86 -0.83
N ILE A 125 4.33 -0.24 -1.99
CA ILE A 125 5.50 -0.44 -2.83
C ILE A 125 6.27 0.88 -2.90
N TRP A 126 7.52 0.83 -2.49
CA TRP A 126 8.42 1.98 -2.43
C TRP A 126 9.65 1.74 -3.29
N SER A 127 10.25 2.80 -3.82
CA SER A 127 11.62 2.69 -4.29
C SER A 127 12.52 2.42 -3.08
N LEU A 128 13.61 1.69 -3.27
CA LEU A 128 14.54 1.42 -2.18
C LEU A 128 15.08 2.72 -1.59
N GLU A 129 15.41 3.68 -2.44
CA GLU A 129 15.94 4.98 -2.02
C GLU A 129 14.96 5.72 -1.10
N ALA A 130 13.70 5.81 -1.52
CA ALA A 130 12.68 6.50 -0.73
C ALA A 130 12.41 5.77 0.59
N TRP A 131 12.41 4.45 0.57
CA TRP A 131 12.22 3.65 1.79
C TRP A 131 13.36 3.86 2.78
N GLU A 132 14.61 3.84 2.29
CA GLU A 132 15.77 4.06 3.14
C GLU A 132 15.77 5.48 3.73
N ASP A 133 15.42 6.48 2.93
CA ASP A 133 15.32 7.86 3.41
C ASP A 133 14.25 7.99 4.50
N PHE A 134 13.09 7.40 4.28
CA PHE A 134 12.03 7.38 5.27
C PHE A 134 12.51 6.70 6.57
N PHE A 135 13.04 5.50 6.45
CA PHE A 135 13.45 4.71 7.61
C PHE A 135 14.53 5.43 8.42
N ASN A 136 15.55 5.96 7.74
CA ASN A 136 16.66 6.63 8.39
C ASN A 136 16.26 7.94 9.06
N SER A 137 15.27 8.63 8.49
CA SER A 137 14.80 9.91 9.05
C SER A 137 13.80 9.73 10.19
N THR A 138 13.17 8.56 10.31
CA THR A 138 12.10 8.35 11.30
C THR A 138 12.47 7.41 12.43
N LYS A 139 13.40 6.48 12.22
CA LYS A 139 13.69 5.43 13.22
C LYS A 139 14.08 5.98 14.59
N ASP A 140 14.86 7.05 14.63
CA ASP A 140 15.35 7.63 15.87
C ASP A 140 14.28 8.47 16.58
N ASN A 141 13.23 8.88 15.86
CA ASN A 141 12.12 9.67 16.39
C ASN A 141 10.89 8.83 16.71
N MET A 142 10.98 7.52 16.48
CA MET A 142 9.81 6.66 16.55
C MET A 142 9.19 6.60 17.96
N SER A 143 10.01 6.71 18.97
CA SER A 143 9.57 6.77 20.36
C SER A 143 8.63 7.96 20.59
N ASP A 144 9.04 9.14 20.10
CA ASP A 144 8.26 10.36 20.24
C ASP A 144 6.99 10.30 19.40
N ILE A 145 7.09 9.76 18.19
CA ILE A 145 5.94 9.60 17.31
C ILE A 145 4.89 8.70 17.95
N ALA A 146 5.32 7.56 18.49
CA ALA A 146 4.41 6.63 19.15
C ALA A 146 3.74 7.27 20.37
N GLU A 147 4.50 7.99 21.16
CA GLU A 147 3.97 8.68 22.33
C GLU A 147 2.91 9.72 21.93
N ASN A 148 3.17 10.50 20.92
CA ASN A 148 2.22 11.50 20.43
C ASN A 148 0.91 10.86 19.97
N ILE A 149 0.99 9.77 19.20
CA ILE A 149 -0.19 9.08 18.69
C ILE A 149 -1.03 8.50 19.83
N PHE A 150 -0.40 7.75 20.71
CA PHE A 150 -1.11 7.02 21.74
C PHE A 150 -1.64 7.92 22.86
N ASN A 151 -0.97 9.01 23.15
CA ASN A 151 -1.45 9.96 24.15
C ASN A 151 -2.63 10.79 23.67
N GLU A 152 -2.71 11.06 22.38
CA GLU A 152 -3.78 11.88 21.80
C GLU A 152 -5.00 11.07 21.40
N SER A 153 -4.77 9.89 20.83
CA SER A 153 -5.84 9.15 20.12
C SER A 153 -6.34 7.93 20.88
N VAL A 154 -5.49 7.28 21.65
CA VAL A 154 -5.81 6.00 22.29
C VAL A 154 -5.25 5.98 23.68
N SER A 155 -6.14 5.69 24.62
CA SER A 155 -5.75 5.41 26.01
C SER A 155 -5.33 3.95 26.06
N ILE A 156 -4.08 3.73 26.21
CA ILE A 156 -3.58 2.35 26.32
C ILE A 156 -3.47 1.96 27.78
#